data_679b373837010567435039f0405c3765
#
_entry.id   679b373837010567435039f0405c3765
#
_cell.length_a   1.000
_cell.length_b   1.000
_cell.length_c   1.000
_cell.angle_alpha   90.00
_cell.angle_beta   90.00
_cell.angle_gamma   90.00
#
_symmetry.space_group_name_H-M   'P 1'
#
loop_
_entity.id
_entity.type
_entity.pdbx_description
1 polymer ?
#
loop_
_entity_poly.entity_id
_entity_poly.type
_entity_poly.pdbx_seq_one_letter_code
_entity_poly.pdbx_strand_id
1 'polypeptide(L)'
;MISENELTLDHIGRRDFVLYQQRKGFRLGTDSVLLAWFAASFARKDNNGNYRKTTYLELGSGCGGASMCLAARLPDCSIDCLEIMNSSYEVLLKNIDANNIKDRVHGYNCDIRALPDEIKQKQYDIVFLNPPFFMGSKGNKTDAGLSSEEKLAARFEENGTLEDFIRVAKSRVIPSSGYIVMVMKADRLTDIMSLMDDMNIRPVRLMNIHPMADRNASSILIAGRIGNSNSQLKILPPLILNENAVDSLRLTERAVAIYEGEHKDCFI
;
A
#
# COMPACT_ATOMS: atom_id res chain seq x y z
N MET A 1 -1.53 24.48 -7.88
CA MET A 1 -1.52 23.63 -9.11
C MET A 1 -0.08 23.31 -9.47
N ILE A 2 0.23 22.02 -9.57
CA ILE A 2 1.57 21.55 -9.98
C ILE A 2 1.72 21.79 -11.48
N SER A 3 2.85 22.34 -11.91
CA SER A 3 3.13 22.55 -13.34
C SER A 3 3.42 21.20 -14.03
N GLU A 4 3.07 21.09 -15.31
CA GLU A 4 3.34 19.85 -16.07
C GLU A 4 4.83 19.50 -16.15
N ASN A 5 5.71 20.52 -16.13
CA ASN A 5 7.16 20.33 -16.12
C ASN A 5 7.69 19.69 -14.84
N GLU A 6 6.92 19.67 -13.75
CA GLU A 6 7.27 19.04 -12.48
C GLU A 6 6.84 17.58 -12.39
N LEU A 7 6.14 17.08 -13.41
CA LEU A 7 5.64 15.72 -13.49
C LEU A 7 6.46 14.87 -14.47
N THR A 8 6.45 13.57 -14.23
CA THR A 8 6.79 12.51 -15.18
C THR A 8 5.55 11.68 -15.47
N LEU A 9 5.51 11.08 -16.65
CA LEU A 9 4.50 10.11 -17.03
C LEU A 9 5.16 8.75 -17.17
N ASP A 10 4.65 7.78 -16.42
CA ASP A 10 5.12 6.41 -16.45
C ASP A 10 3.95 5.48 -16.84
N HIS A 11 4.25 4.36 -17.49
CA HIS A 11 3.28 3.30 -17.77
C HIS A 11 3.41 2.21 -16.71
N ILE A 12 2.29 1.78 -16.13
CA ILE A 12 2.32 0.75 -15.09
C ILE A 12 2.14 -0.68 -15.64
N GLY A 13 2.27 -0.83 -16.98
CA GLY A 13 2.34 -2.12 -17.65
C GLY A 13 1.03 -2.92 -17.72
N ARG A 14 -0.09 -2.35 -17.27
CA ARG A 14 -1.38 -3.05 -17.27
C ARG A 14 -2.48 -2.19 -17.85
N ARG A 15 -3.27 -2.74 -18.79
CA ARG A 15 -4.49 -2.13 -19.35
C ARG A 15 -4.29 -0.69 -19.81
N ASP A 16 -3.11 -0.36 -20.33
CA ASP A 16 -2.73 1.00 -20.75
C ASP A 16 -2.81 2.06 -19.66
N PHE A 17 -2.83 1.64 -18.39
CA PHE A 17 -2.81 2.59 -17.27
C PHE A 17 -1.52 3.38 -17.23
N VAL A 18 -1.68 4.67 -17.01
CA VAL A 18 -0.59 5.64 -16.88
C VAL A 18 -0.54 6.18 -15.45
N LEU A 19 0.65 6.66 -15.06
CA LEU A 19 0.88 7.24 -13.75
C LEU A 19 1.71 8.51 -13.88
N TYR A 20 1.09 9.65 -13.61
CA TYR A 20 1.80 10.90 -13.37
C TYR A 20 2.43 10.87 -11.99
N GLN A 21 3.68 11.31 -11.89
CA GLN A 21 4.41 11.37 -10.65
C GLN A 21 5.21 12.66 -10.56
N GLN A 22 5.37 13.19 -9.35
CA GLN A 22 6.26 14.33 -9.14
C GLN A 22 7.72 13.92 -9.43
N ARG A 23 8.48 14.79 -10.11
CA ARG A 23 9.91 14.57 -10.37
C ARG A 23 10.72 14.50 -9.09
N LYS A 24 10.29 15.27 -8.06
CA LYS A 24 10.89 15.30 -6.72
C LYS A 24 9.83 14.83 -5.73
N GLY A 25 10.12 13.77 -4.98
CA GLY A 25 9.20 13.21 -4.00
C GLY A 25 9.16 11.69 -4.04
N PHE A 26 8.18 11.13 -3.36
CA PHE A 26 7.96 9.68 -3.35
C PHE A 26 7.43 9.23 -4.71
N ARG A 27 8.10 8.25 -5.30
CA ARG A 27 7.72 7.65 -6.58
C ARG A 27 7.25 6.22 -6.40
N LEU A 28 6.48 5.72 -7.38
CA LEU A 28 6.06 4.32 -7.42
C LEU A 28 7.30 3.42 -7.33
N GLY A 29 7.35 2.67 -6.26
CA GLY A 29 8.39 1.67 -6.03
C GLY A 29 7.80 0.26 -6.02
N THR A 30 8.71 -0.71 -5.92
CA THR A 30 8.38 -2.13 -5.77
C THR A 30 7.34 -2.37 -4.67
N ASP A 31 7.49 -1.74 -3.51
CA ASP A 31 6.60 -1.90 -2.36
C ASP A 31 5.14 -1.58 -2.71
N SER A 32 4.89 -0.50 -3.47
CA SER A 32 3.52 -0.12 -3.88
C SER A 32 2.90 -1.12 -4.86
N VAL A 33 3.67 -1.64 -5.81
CA VAL A 33 3.20 -2.67 -6.77
C VAL A 33 2.88 -3.97 -6.03
N LEU A 34 3.75 -4.39 -5.10
CA LEU A 34 3.57 -5.60 -4.30
C LEU A 34 2.40 -5.46 -3.31
N LEU A 35 2.22 -4.28 -2.71
CA LEU A 35 1.08 -3.99 -1.86
C LEU A 35 -0.24 -4.13 -2.63
N ALA A 36 -0.32 -3.53 -3.82
CA ALA A 36 -1.49 -3.62 -4.68
C ALA A 36 -1.80 -5.07 -5.09
N TRP A 37 -0.77 -5.82 -5.47
CA TRP A 37 -0.91 -7.24 -5.79
C TRP A 37 -1.39 -8.06 -4.59
N PHE A 38 -0.79 -7.85 -3.42
CA PHE A 38 -1.16 -8.58 -2.22
C PHE A 38 -2.57 -8.21 -1.73
N ALA A 39 -2.95 -6.93 -1.78
CA ALA A 39 -4.30 -6.48 -1.48
C ALA A 39 -5.34 -7.07 -2.44
N ALA A 40 -5.02 -7.17 -3.73
CA ALA A 40 -5.88 -7.80 -4.73
C ALA A 40 -6.15 -9.29 -4.43
N SER A 41 -5.21 -10.00 -3.75
CA SER A 41 -5.37 -11.40 -3.38
C SER A 41 -6.52 -11.66 -2.39
N PHE A 42 -6.99 -10.63 -1.72
CA PHE A 42 -8.10 -10.69 -0.76
C PHE A 42 -9.44 -10.24 -1.38
N ALA A 43 -9.47 -9.92 -2.69
CA ALA A 43 -10.71 -9.57 -3.36
C ALA A 43 -11.77 -10.66 -3.20
N ARG A 44 -13.00 -10.25 -3.00
CA ARG A 44 -14.12 -11.19 -2.86
C ARG A 44 -14.36 -11.95 -4.15
N LYS A 45 -14.70 -13.22 -4.02
CA LYS A 45 -15.11 -14.07 -5.13
C LYS A 45 -16.48 -14.67 -4.85
N ASP A 46 -17.24 -14.92 -5.91
CA ASP A 46 -18.47 -15.70 -5.86
C ASP A 46 -18.17 -17.21 -5.82
N ASN A 47 -19.23 -18.02 -5.74
CA ASN A 47 -19.10 -19.48 -5.71
C ASN A 47 -18.53 -20.07 -7.02
N ASN A 48 -18.54 -19.30 -8.11
CA ASN A 48 -17.97 -19.69 -9.41
C ASN A 48 -16.53 -19.18 -9.59
N GLY A 49 -15.96 -18.51 -8.56
CA GLY A 49 -14.61 -17.96 -8.61
C GLY A 49 -14.49 -16.60 -9.31
N ASN A 50 -15.60 -15.99 -9.75
CA ASN A 50 -15.57 -14.66 -10.34
C ASN A 50 -15.40 -13.60 -9.26
N TYR A 51 -14.66 -12.53 -9.59
CA TYR A 51 -14.51 -11.40 -8.66
C TYR A 51 -15.84 -10.70 -8.43
N ARG A 52 -16.15 -10.41 -7.18
CA ARG A 52 -17.26 -9.55 -6.78
C ARG A 52 -16.75 -8.12 -6.56
N LYS A 53 -17.66 -7.16 -6.65
CA LYS A 53 -17.36 -5.78 -6.27
C LYS A 53 -16.79 -5.77 -4.85
N THR A 54 -15.54 -5.35 -4.73
CA THR A 54 -14.79 -5.28 -3.47
C THR A 54 -14.43 -3.83 -3.22
N THR A 55 -14.63 -3.37 -1.98
CA THR A 55 -14.36 -1.99 -1.56
C THR A 55 -13.01 -1.90 -0.86
N TYR A 56 -12.22 -0.91 -1.26
CA TYR A 56 -10.88 -0.67 -0.75
C TYR A 56 -10.75 0.74 -0.19
N LEU A 57 -9.93 0.89 0.85
CA LEU A 57 -9.48 2.18 1.35
C LEU A 57 -7.96 2.19 1.39
N GLU A 58 -7.33 3.14 0.70
CA GLU A 58 -5.89 3.41 0.81
C GLU A 58 -5.65 4.55 1.78
N LEU A 59 -4.81 4.32 2.79
CA LEU A 59 -4.38 5.34 3.75
C LEU A 59 -2.99 5.87 3.37
N GLY A 60 -2.87 7.18 3.13
CA GLY A 60 -1.63 7.80 2.68
C GLY A 60 -1.31 7.41 1.24
N SER A 61 -2.22 7.69 0.32
CA SER A 61 -2.14 7.21 -1.08
C SER A 61 -1.05 7.89 -1.92
N GLY A 62 -0.49 9.01 -1.46
CA GLY A 62 0.43 9.79 -2.28
C GLY A 62 -0.22 10.21 -3.59
N CYS A 63 0.48 10.01 -4.70
CA CYS A 63 -0.08 10.22 -6.05
C CYS A 63 -0.98 9.07 -6.54
N GLY A 64 -1.31 8.10 -5.68
CA GLY A 64 -2.20 6.98 -5.99
C GLY A 64 -1.51 5.79 -6.66
N GLY A 65 -0.19 5.64 -6.51
CA GLY A 65 0.56 4.59 -7.21
C GLY A 65 0.04 3.18 -6.93
N ALA A 66 -0.19 2.82 -5.67
CA ALA A 66 -0.72 1.49 -5.33
C ALA A 66 -2.19 1.36 -5.74
N SER A 67 -3.01 2.40 -5.58
CA SER A 67 -4.41 2.40 -6.04
C SER A 67 -4.54 2.26 -7.55
N MET A 68 -3.68 2.90 -8.36
CA MET A 68 -3.67 2.73 -9.82
C MET A 68 -3.28 1.30 -10.20
N CYS A 69 -2.25 0.74 -9.55
CA CYS A 69 -1.86 -0.66 -9.74
C CYS A 69 -2.98 -1.64 -9.37
N LEU A 70 -3.73 -1.35 -8.29
CA LEU A 70 -4.86 -2.17 -7.86
C LEU A 70 -6.04 -2.05 -8.84
N ALA A 71 -6.40 -0.82 -9.24
CA ALA A 71 -7.48 -0.55 -10.18
C ALA A 71 -7.23 -1.17 -11.56
N ALA A 72 -5.97 -1.19 -12.03
CA ALA A 72 -5.58 -1.87 -13.27
C ALA A 72 -5.72 -3.40 -13.17
N ARG A 73 -5.59 -3.98 -11.95
CA ARG A 73 -5.75 -5.42 -11.70
C ARG A 73 -7.21 -5.85 -11.59
N LEU A 74 -8.02 -5.03 -10.93
CA LEU A 74 -9.40 -5.35 -10.56
C LEU A 74 -10.37 -4.33 -11.17
N PRO A 75 -11.00 -4.64 -12.32
CA PRO A 75 -11.93 -3.70 -12.97
C PRO A 75 -13.17 -3.40 -12.11
N ASP A 76 -13.61 -4.35 -11.30
CA ASP A 76 -14.83 -4.24 -10.49
C ASP A 76 -14.56 -3.80 -9.04
N CYS A 77 -13.40 -3.21 -8.74
CA CYS A 77 -13.12 -2.67 -7.42
C CYS A 77 -13.62 -1.21 -7.30
N SER A 78 -13.92 -0.81 -6.05
CA SER A 78 -14.11 0.60 -5.68
C SER A 78 -13.04 0.98 -4.66
N ILE A 79 -12.33 2.09 -4.86
CA ILE A 79 -11.21 2.51 -4.03
C ILE A 79 -11.42 3.94 -3.58
N ASP A 80 -11.40 4.18 -2.27
CA ASP A 80 -11.28 5.51 -1.68
C ASP A 80 -9.81 5.72 -1.26
N CYS A 81 -9.21 6.85 -1.61
CA CYS A 81 -7.80 7.18 -1.40
C CYS A 81 -7.69 8.39 -0.50
N LEU A 82 -7.00 8.29 0.63
CA LEU A 82 -6.78 9.40 1.55
C LEU A 82 -5.35 9.92 1.45
N GLU A 83 -5.18 11.21 1.24
CA GLU A 83 -3.87 11.86 1.14
C GLU A 83 -3.90 13.23 1.81
N ILE A 84 -2.94 13.47 2.71
CA ILE A 84 -2.86 14.72 3.47
C ILE A 84 -2.17 15.85 2.68
N MET A 85 -1.17 15.50 1.85
CA MET A 85 -0.41 16.48 1.08
C MET A 85 -1.19 16.92 -0.17
N ASN A 86 -1.60 18.17 -0.21
CA ASN A 86 -2.38 18.71 -1.32
C ASN A 86 -1.68 18.53 -2.68
N SER A 87 -0.36 18.67 -2.74
CA SER A 87 0.41 18.46 -3.98
C SER A 87 0.32 17.02 -4.50
N SER A 88 0.39 16.02 -3.61
CA SER A 88 0.23 14.60 -3.98
C SER A 88 -1.22 14.30 -4.36
N TYR A 89 -2.17 14.87 -3.63
CA TYR A 89 -3.60 14.74 -3.92
C TYR A 89 -3.98 15.30 -5.30
N GLU A 90 -3.44 16.46 -5.71
CA GLU A 90 -3.67 17.00 -7.06
C GLU A 90 -3.18 16.03 -8.15
N VAL A 91 -2.03 15.36 -7.93
CA VAL A 91 -1.52 14.35 -8.85
C VAL A 91 -2.37 13.08 -8.83
N LEU A 92 -2.87 12.67 -7.67
CA LEU A 92 -3.83 11.55 -7.55
C LEU A 92 -5.08 11.81 -8.41
N LEU A 93 -5.68 12.99 -8.32
CA LEU A 93 -6.85 13.36 -9.14
C LEU A 93 -6.53 13.34 -10.64
N LYS A 94 -5.34 13.83 -11.04
CA LYS A 94 -4.87 13.73 -12.42
C LYS A 94 -4.74 12.29 -12.88
N ASN A 95 -4.24 11.38 -12.04
CA ASN A 95 -4.13 9.96 -12.34
C ASN A 95 -5.48 9.27 -12.48
N ILE A 96 -6.44 9.60 -11.63
CA ILE A 96 -7.81 9.11 -11.71
C ILE A 96 -8.46 9.53 -13.04
N ASP A 97 -8.27 10.79 -13.43
CA ASP A 97 -8.80 11.34 -14.69
C ASP A 97 -8.16 10.72 -15.92
N ALA A 98 -6.82 10.66 -15.95
CA ALA A 98 -6.06 10.13 -17.07
C ALA A 98 -6.38 8.65 -17.38
N ASN A 99 -6.78 7.88 -16.38
CA ASN A 99 -7.15 6.47 -16.52
C ASN A 99 -8.68 6.25 -16.67
N ASN A 100 -9.48 7.32 -16.71
CA ASN A 100 -10.95 7.26 -16.87
C ASN A 100 -11.63 6.36 -15.82
N ILE A 101 -11.26 6.49 -14.53
CA ILE A 101 -11.75 5.64 -13.43
C ILE A 101 -12.45 6.41 -12.31
N LYS A 102 -12.97 7.60 -12.61
CA LYS A 102 -13.69 8.45 -11.64
C LYS A 102 -14.96 7.81 -11.07
N ASP A 103 -15.50 6.85 -11.76
CA ASP A 103 -16.68 6.07 -11.35
C ASP A 103 -16.41 5.10 -10.20
N ARG A 104 -15.15 4.76 -9.96
CA ARG A 104 -14.75 3.73 -9.00
C ARG A 104 -13.54 4.04 -8.14
N VAL A 105 -12.79 5.12 -8.42
CA VAL A 105 -11.66 5.57 -7.60
C VAL A 105 -11.89 7.02 -7.21
N HIS A 106 -11.86 7.32 -5.90
CA HIS A 106 -12.13 8.63 -5.35
C HIS A 106 -10.98 9.07 -4.44
N GLY A 107 -10.51 10.29 -4.62
CA GLY A 107 -9.50 10.91 -3.78
C GLY A 107 -10.12 11.83 -2.73
N TYR A 108 -9.53 11.85 -1.54
CA TYR A 108 -9.90 12.77 -0.44
C TYR A 108 -8.63 13.41 0.12
N ASN A 109 -8.57 14.75 0.09
CA ASN A 109 -7.47 15.47 0.72
C ASN A 109 -7.79 15.68 2.20
N CYS A 110 -7.24 14.86 3.05
CA CYS A 110 -7.52 14.90 4.48
C CYS A 110 -6.40 14.28 5.32
N ASP A 111 -6.35 14.69 6.59
CA ASP A 111 -5.60 13.97 7.61
C ASP A 111 -6.37 12.69 7.98
N ILE A 112 -5.69 11.55 8.03
CA ILE A 112 -6.30 10.27 8.44
C ILE A 112 -6.88 10.35 9.86
N ARG A 113 -6.37 11.22 10.73
CA ARG A 113 -6.85 11.45 12.11
C ARG A 113 -8.14 12.28 12.16
N ALA A 114 -8.48 12.95 11.04
CA ALA A 114 -9.67 13.80 10.90
C ALA A 114 -10.43 13.45 9.62
N LEU A 115 -10.95 12.22 9.57
CA LEU A 115 -11.63 11.69 8.39
C LEU A 115 -12.86 12.53 8.00
N PRO A 116 -13.15 12.71 6.70
CA PRO A 116 -14.41 13.25 6.22
C PRO A 116 -15.60 12.38 6.65
N ASP A 117 -16.76 12.98 6.82
CA ASP A 117 -17.95 12.26 7.29
C ASP A 117 -18.37 11.14 6.34
N GLU A 118 -18.18 11.31 5.04
CA GLU A 118 -18.41 10.28 4.03
C GLU A 118 -17.55 9.02 4.29
N ILE A 119 -16.30 9.18 4.70
CA ILE A 119 -15.40 8.07 5.02
C ILE A 119 -15.72 7.48 6.39
N LYS A 120 -16.09 8.31 7.38
CA LYS A 120 -16.49 7.83 8.72
C LYS A 120 -17.69 6.90 8.67
N GLN A 121 -18.62 7.10 7.74
CA GLN A 121 -19.83 6.30 7.58
C GLN A 121 -19.62 5.01 6.79
N LYS A 122 -18.47 4.86 6.12
CA LYS A 122 -18.14 3.67 5.32
C LYS A 122 -17.31 2.66 6.09
N GLN A 123 -17.47 1.41 5.73
CA GLN A 123 -16.56 0.31 6.06
C GLN A 123 -16.14 -0.39 4.78
N TYR A 124 -14.91 -0.93 4.78
CA TYR A 124 -14.27 -1.47 3.59
C TYR A 124 -13.93 -2.94 3.76
N ASP A 125 -14.01 -3.68 2.66
CA ASP A 125 -13.56 -5.07 2.62
C ASP A 125 -12.06 -5.16 2.89
N ILE A 126 -11.30 -4.20 2.35
CA ILE A 126 -9.85 -4.15 2.48
C ILE A 126 -9.41 -2.71 2.75
N VAL A 127 -8.66 -2.53 3.83
CA VAL A 127 -7.91 -1.30 4.08
C VAL A 127 -6.44 -1.60 3.86
N PHE A 128 -5.78 -0.88 2.95
CA PHE A 128 -4.39 -1.13 2.61
C PHE A 128 -3.54 0.13 2.76
N LEU A 129 -2.28 -0.05 3.11
CA LEU A 129 -1.40 1.07 3.43
C LEU A 129 0.07 0.72 3.19
N ASN A 130 0.79 1.72 2.71
CA ASN A 130 2.24 1.79 2.67
C ASN A 130 2.68 2.98 3.52
N PRO A 131 2.65 2.86 4.86
CA PRO A 131 2.90 4.00 5.73
C PRO A 131 4.36 4.46 5.61
N PRO A 132 4.66 5.72 5.92
CA PRO A 132 6.04 6.19 5.94
C PRO A 132 6.86 5.35 6.92
N PHE A 133 8.04 4.88 6.47
CA PHE A 133 8.86 3.88 7.19
C PHE A 133 9.75 4.47 8.29
N PHE A 134 9.63 5.75 8.58
CA PHE A 134 10.59 6.43 9.44
C PHE A 134 10.27 6.29 10.92
N MET A 135 11.28 5.89 11.69
CA MET A 135 11.30 6.04 13.13
C MET A 135 11.91 7.38 13.47
N GLY A 136 11.18 8.21 14.18
CA GLY A 136 11.79 9.22 14.99
C GLY A 136 12.77 8.55 15.94
N SER A 137 14.06 8.80 15.77
CA SER A 137 15.00 8.51 16.86
C SER A 137 14.47 9.24 18.09
N LYS A 138 14.10 8.51 19.14
CA LYS A 138 13.83 9.08 20.47
C LYS A 138 15.10 9.79 20.98
N GLY A 139 15.35 10.97 20.50
CA GLY A 139 16.46 11.80 20.90
C GLY A 139 16.21 13.20 20.37
N ASN A 140 16.21 14.18 21.28
CA ASN A 140 16.16 15.62 20.99
C ASN A 140 17.31 16.03 20.04
N LYS A 141 17.19 15.73 18.75
CA LYS A 141 18.05 16.30 17.73
C LYS A 141 17.39 17.57 17.22
N THR A 142 18.04 18.69 17.44
CA THR A 142 17.66 19.95 16.81
C THR A 142 17.79 19.82 15.29
N ASP A 143 16.89 20.43 14.53
CA ASP A 143 16.81 20.40 13.05
C ASP A 143 18.14 20.61 12.30
N ALA A 144 19.12 21.26 12.95
CA ALA A 144 20.40 21.61 12.36
C ALA A 144 21.35 20.42 12.08
N GLY A 145 21.05 19.22 12.64
CA GLY A 145 21.89 18.02 12.49
C GLY A 145 21.26 16.88 11.70
N LEU A 146 20.03 17.06 11.19
CA LEU A 146 19.31 16.01 10.48
C LEU A 146 19.68 15.98 8.99
N SER A 147 19.85 14.77 8.43
CA SER A 147 19.95 14.57 6.99
C SER A 147 18.65 14.98 6.28
N SER A 148 18.67 15.12 4.95
CA SER A 148 17.46 15.39 4.15
C SER A 148 16.39 14.29 4.31
N GLU A 149 16.81 13.05 4.53
CA GLU A 149 15.92 11.91 4.80
C GLU A 149 15.28 11.98 6.18
N GLU A 150 16.04 12.33 7.21
CA GLU A 150 15.54 12.52 8.58
C GLU A 150 14.57 13.70 8.68
N LYS A 151 14.80 14.79 7.93
CA LYS A 151 13.86 15.93 7.83
C LYS A 151 12.57 15.55 7.12
N LEU A 152 12.67 14.72 6.08
CA LEU A 152 11.51 14.19 5.40
C LEU A 152 10.72 13.27 6.33
N ALA A 153 11.41 12.42 7.08
CA ALA A 153 10.85 11.54 8.09
C ALA A 153 10.07 12.29 9.17
N ALA A 154 10.67 13.33 9.76
CA ALA A 154 10.03 14.13 10.79
C ALA A 154 8.73 14.78 10.28
N ARG A 155 8.73 15.27 9.03
CA ARG A 155 7.51 15.80 8.40
C ARG A 155 6.42 14.75 8.21
N PHE A 156 6.79 13.51 7.95
CA PHE A 156 5.83 12.41 7.83
C PHE A 156 5.27 11.98 9.19
N GLU A 157 6.08 12.03 10.27
CA GLU A 157 5.59 11.76 11.63
C GLU A 157 4.62 12.85 12.14
N GLU A 158 4.79 14.10 11.73
CA GLU A 158 3.80 15.16 11.97
C GLU A 158 2.45 14.84 11.30
N ASN A 159 2.46 14.10 10.20
CA ASN A 159 1.30 13.72 9.40
C ASN A 159 0.62 12.41 9.83
N GLY A 160 1.12 11.77 10.89
CA GLY A 160 0.54 10.56 11.48
C GLY A 160 1.58 9.47 11.75
N THR A 161 1.45 8.84 12.91
CA THR A 161 2.30 7.72 13.33
C THR A 161 1.80 6.39 12.71
N LEU A 162 2.65 5.36 12.69
CA LEU A 162 2.23 4.01 12.31
C LEU A 162 1.01 3.54 13.14
N GLU A 163 1.00 3.88 14.43
CA GLU A 163 -0.13 3.58 15.32
C GLU A 163 -1.42 4.26 14.85
N ASP A 164 -1.37 5.52 14.40
CA ASP A 164 -2.55 6.22 13.86
C ASP A 164 -3.07 5.53 12.60
N PHE A 165 -2.17 5.16 11.68
CA PHE A 165 -2.55 4.42 10.47
C PHE A 165 -3.24 3.09 10.79
N ILE A 166 -2.69 2.28 11.70
CA ILE A 166 -3.27 0.99 12.08
C ILE A 166 -4.61 1.19 12.81
N ARG A 167 -4.70 2.21 13.69
CA ARG A 167 -5.95 2.56 14.40
C ARG A 167 -7.06 2.94 13.42
N VAL A 168 -6.75 3.77 12.42
CA VAL A 168 -7.71 4.16 11.40
C VAL A 168 -8.09 2.97 10.53
N ALA A 169 -7.12 2.18 10.08
CA ALA A 169 -7.39 0.96 9.33
C ALA A 169 -8.33 0.02 10.08
N LYS A 170 -8.09 -0.22 11.38
CA LYS A 170 -8.97 -1.00 12.23
C LYS A 170 -10.38 -0.42 12.29
N SER A 171 -10.52 0.90 12.38
CA SER A 171 -11.85 1.54 12.51
C SER A 171 -12.65 1.52 11.21
N ARG A 172 -11.99 1.34 10.06
CA ARG A 172 -12.63 1.41 8.73
C ARG A 172 -12.79 0.06 8.05
N VAL A 173 -12.08 -0.98 8.48
CA VAL A 173 -12.25 -2.32 7.91
C VAL A 173 -13.53 -2.97 8.45
N ILE A 174 -14.24 -3.72 7.61
CA ILE A 174 -15.42 -4.50 8.03
C ILE A 174 -14.99 -5.52 9.10
N PRO A 175 -15.56 -5.48 10.30
CA PRO A 175 -15.25 -6.45 11.35
C PRO A 175 -15.49 -7.88 10.88
N SER A 176 -14.65 -8.81 11.32
CA SER A 176 -14.75 -10.27 11.09
C SER A 176 -14.58 -10.75 9.64
N SER A 177 -14.83 -9.91 8.62
CA SER A 177 -14.72 -10.32 7.20
C SER A 177 -13.66 -9.56 6.40
N GLY A 178 -13.36 -8.32 6.79
CA GLY A 178 -12.40 -7.48 6.09
C GLY A 178 -10.95 -7.77 6.47
N TYR A 179 -10.03 -7.17 5.70
CA TYR A 179 -8.59 -7.32 5.90
C TYR A 179 -7.90 -5.96 5.97
N ILE A 180 -6.91 -5.86 6.85
CA ILE A 180 -5.93 -4.78 6.87
C ILE A 180 -4.67 -5.32 6.23
N VAL A 181 -4.18 -4.67 5.18
CA VAL A 181 -3.06 -5.14 4.36
C VAL A 181 -1.97 -4.08 4.34
N MET A 182 -0.74 -4.46 4.66
CA MET A 182 0.37 -3.53 4.77
C MET A 182 1.61 -4.06 4.06
N VAL A 183 2.40 -3.15 3.50
CA VAL A 183 3.80 -3.38 3.17
C VAL A 183 4.67 -2.61 4.15
N MET A 184 5.71 -3.23 4.67
CA MET A 184 6.60 -2.62 5.66
C MET A 184 8.03 -3.08 5.45
N LYS A 185 9.01 -2.34 5.98
CA LYS A 185 10.40 -2.82 6.08
C LYS A 185 10.47 -4.05 6.98
N ALA A 186 11.28 -5.04 6.60
CA ALA A 186 11.35 -6.32 7.29
C ALA A 186 11.85 -6.20 8.73
N ASP A 187 12.72 -5.24 9.03
CA ASP A 187 13.24 -4.95 10.36
C ASP A 187 12.18 -4.39 11.33
N ARG A 188 11.02 -3.97 10.79
CA ARG A 188 9.90 -3.46 11.60
C ARG A 188 8.87 -4.53 11.97
N LEU A 189 9.14 -5.80 11.63
CA LEU A 189 8.18 -6.89 11.86
C LEU A 189 7.78 -6.99 13.34
N THR A 190 8.71 -6.86 14.26
CA THR A 190 8.44 -6.96 15.71
C THR A 190 7.50 -5.85 16.18
N ASP A 191 7.75 -4.62 15.73
CA ASP A 191 6.93 -3.46 16.12
C ASP A 191 5.50 -3.60 15.59
N ILE A 192 5.37 -4.05 14.34
CA ILE A 192 4.05 -4.26 13.70
C ILE A 192 3.28 -5.36 14.41
N MET A 193 3.93 -6.47 14.73
CA MET A 193 3.27 -7.58 15.44
C MET A 193 2.79 -7.14 16.83
N SER A 194 3.59 -6.35 17.56
CA SER A 194 3.19 -5.77 18.84
C SER A 194 1.97 -4.85 18.70
N LEU A 195 2.02 -3.89 17.77
CA LEU A 195 0.90 -2.97 17.52
C LEU A 195 -0.37 -3.70 17.08
N MET A 196 -0.25 -4.73 16.26
CA MET A 196 -1.40 -5.54 15.86
C MET A 196 -2.01 -6.27 17.05
N ASP A 197 -1.19 -6.83 17.94
CA ASP A 197 -1.69 -7.52 19.15
C ASP A 197 -2.35 -6.53 20.11
N ASP A 198 -1.72 -5.40 20.41
CA ASP A 198 -2.27 -4.32 21.24
C ASP A 198 -3.64 -3.82 20.74
N MET A 199 -3.83 -3.84 19.43
CA MET A 199 -5.07 -3.43 18.78
C MET A 199 -6.04 -4.59 18.50
N ASN A 200 -5.77 -5.80 18.99
CA ASN A 200 -6.59 -6.99 18.70
C ASN A 200 -6.81 -7.23 17.20
N ILE A 201 -5.76 -7.03 16.40
CA ILE A 201 -5.70 -7.37 14.98
C ILE A 201 -4.90 -8.66 14.86
N ARG A 202 -5.52 -9.74 14.41
CA ARG A 202 -4.87 -11.04 14.26
C ARG A 202 -4.18 -11.12 12.91
N PRO A 203 -2.85 -11.27 12.84
CA PRO A 203 -2.15 -11.55 11.58
C PRO A 203 -2.65 -12.87 10.99
N VAL A 204 -2.93 -12.88 9.69
CA VAL A 204 -3.45 -14.06 8.98
C VAL A 204 -2.57 -14.50 7.82
N ARG A 205 -1.82 -13.58 7.20
CA ARG A 205 -0.82 -13.89 6.18
C ARG A 205 0.40 -13.00 6.34
N LEU A 206 1.58 -13.58 6.12
CA LEU A 206 2.87 -12.91 6.09
C LEU A 206 3.67 -13.43 4.91
N MET A 207 4.29 -12.54 4.14
CA MET A 207 5.24 -12.87 3.08
C MET A 207 6.49 -12.00 3.21
N ASN A 208 7.65 -12.63 3.21
CA ASN A 208 8.94 -11.96 3.16
C ASN A 208 9.32 -11.64 1.72
N ILE A 209 9.82 -10.44 1.47
CA ILE A 209 10.30 -9.99 0.18
C ILE A 209 11.81 -9.87 0.24
N HIS A 210 12.50 -10.65 -0.57
CA HIS A 210 13.95 -10.65 -0.66
C HIS A 210 14.41 -10.02 -1.97
N PRO A 211 15.37 -9.09 -1.94
CA PRO A 211 15.97 -8.56 -3.17
C PRO A 211 16.59 -9.67 -4.03
N MET A 212 17.23 -10.63 -3.39
CA MET A 212 17.88 -11.81 -3.96
C MET A 212 17.79 -12.98 -2.97
N ALA A 213 17.98 -14.20 -3.44
CA ALA A 213 17.82 -15.41 -2.63
C ALA A 213 18.84 -15.51 -1.46
N ASP A 214 20.02 -14.91 -1.62
CA ASP A 214 21.12 -14.89 -0.64
C ASP A 214 21.13 -13.63 0.24
N ARG A 215 20.13 -12.74 0.10
CA ARG A 215 20.02 -11.49 0.86
C ARG A 215 18.89 -11.58 1.87
N ASN A 216 19.05 -10.86 2.98
CA ASN A 216 17.97 -10.71 3.96
C ASN A 216 16.73 -10.09 3.31
N ALA A 217 15.57 -10.38 3.88
CA ALA A 217 14.34 -9.71 3.46
C ALA A 217 14.47 -8.20 3.63
N SER A 218 14.08 -7.45 2.61
CA SER A 218 14.05 -5.98 2.63
C SER A 218 12.71 -5.44 3.11
N SER A 219 11.63 -6.13 2.74
CA SER A 219 10.26 -5.75 3.06
C SER A 219 9.43 -6.98 3.42
N ILE A 220 8.30 -6.74 4.05
CA ILE A 220 7.28 -7.75 4.33
C ILE A 220 5.92 -7.27 3.83
N LEU A 221 5.10 -8.21 3.39
CA LEU A 221 3.67 -8.02 3.19
C LEU A 221 2.95 -8.75 4.31
N ILE A 222 2.10 -8.03 5.03
CA ILE A 222 1.34 -8.60 6.15
C ILE A 222 -0.15 -8.25 6.00
N ALA A 223 -1.00 -9.23 6.30
CA ALA A 223 -2.42 -9.02 6.37
C ALA A 223 -2.96 -9.47 7.73
N GLY A 224 -3.87 -8.68 8.27
CA GLY A 224 -4.55 -8.97 9.54
C GLY A 224 -6.06 -8.81 9.46
N ARG A 225 -6.76 -9.35 10.46
CA ARG A 225 -8.21 -9.25 10.63
C ARG A 225 -8.56 -8.87 12.05
N ILE A 226 -9.70 -8.19 12.22
CA ILE A 226 -10.28 -7.92 13.52
C ILE A 226 -11.16 -9.11 13.97
N GLY A 227 -11.22 -9.35 15.26
CA GLY A 227 -12.14 -10.31 15.88
C GLY A 227 -11.49 -11.67 16.16
N ASN A 228 -12.28 -12.55 16.79
CA ASN A 228 -11.89 -13.92 17.16
C ASN A 228 -11.83 -14.82 15.91
N SER A 229 -10.92 -14.55 14.99
CA SER A 229 -10.71 -15.51 13.93
C SER A 229 -9.84 -16.64 14.49
N ASN A 230 -10.34 -17.88 14.44
CA ASN A 230 -9.54 -19.09 14.64
C ASN A 230 -8.50 -19.27 13.50
N SER A 231 -8.29 -18.23 12.70
CA SER A 231 -7.36 -18.24 11.57
C SER A 231 -5.95 -18.27 12.11
N GLN A 232 -5.22 -19.33 11.82
CA GLN A 232 -3.80 -19.42 12.06
C GLN A 232 -3.05 -18.50 11.07
N LEU A 233 -1.97 -17.89 11.54
CA LEU A 233 -1.06 -17.14 10.69
C LEU A 233 -0.44 -18.08 9.63
N LYS A 234 -0.60 -17.77 8.36
CA LYS A 234 0.08 -18.45 7.25
C LYS A 234 1.29 -17.62 6.84
N ILE A 235 2.48 -18.17 7.05
CA ILE A 235 3.72 -17.64 6.49
C ILE A 235 3.84 -18.19 5.08
N LEU A 236 3.76 -17.32 4.10
CA LEU A 236 3.78 -17.68 2.69
C LEU A 236 5.22 -17.91 2.20
N PRO A 237 5.43 -18.69 1.13
CA PRO A 237 6.74 -18.78 0.50
C PRO A 237 7.28 -17.38 0.17
N PRO A 238 8.58 -17.12 0.41
CA PRO A 238 9.16 -15.81 0.17
C PRO A 238 9.09 -15.43 -1.32
N LEU A 239 8.99 -14.13 -1.57
CA LEU A 239 9.16 -13.59 -2.90
C LEU A 239 10.62 -13.13 -3.08
N ILE A 240 11.31 -13.76 -4.01
CA ILE A 240 12.63 -13.33 -4.47
C ILE A 240 12.44 -12.42 -5.67
N LEU A 241 12.96 -11.19 -5.61
CA LEU A 241 12.74 -10.22 -6.69
C LEU A 241 13.66 -10.45 -7.88
N ASN A 242 14.95 -10.67 -7.64
CA ASN A 242 15.96 -10.78 -8.70
C ASN A 242 16.65 -12.14 -8.70
N GLU A 243 17.03 -12.62 -9.88
CA GLU A 243 17.59 -13.97 -10.08
C GLU A 243 18.99 -14.12 -9.50
N ASN A 244 19.87 -13.13 -9.69
CA ASN A 244 21.25 -13.21 -9.21
C ASN A 244 21.87 -11.83 -8.96
N ALA A 245 23.00 -11.82 -8.24
CA ALA A 245 23.71 -10.59 -7.88
C ALA A 245 24.50 -9.96 -9.04
N VAL A 246 24.76 -10.68 -10.12
CA VAL A 246 25.52 -10.18 -11.28
C VAL A 246 24.64 -9.33 -12.18
N ASP A 247 23.36 -9.74 -12.29
CA ASP A 247 22.34 -8.99 -13.04
C ASP A 247 21.16 -8.67 -12.12
N SER A 248 21.37 -7.69 -11.24
CA SER A 248 20.36 -7.27 -10.25
C SER A 248 19.12 -6.65 -10.87
N LEU A 249 19.12 -6.36 -12.16
CA LEU A 249 17.97 -5.83 -12.91
C LEU A 249 17.08 -6.93 -13.46
N ARG A 250 17.55 -8.19 -13.48
CA ARG A 250 16.77 -9.30 -13.99
C ARG A 250 15.82 -9.83 -12.91
N LEU A 251 14.54 -9.55 -13.08
CA LEU A 251 13.49 -10.05 -12.21
C LEU A 251 13.32 -11.57 -12.36
N THR A 252 12.96 -12.24 -11.25
CA THR A 252 12.51 -13.64 -11.31
C THR A 252 11.21 -13.76 -12.08
N GLU A 253 10.93 -14.95 -12.65
CA GLU A 253 9.66 -15.21 -13.35
C GLU A 253 8.43 -14.85 -12.47
N ARG A 254 8.48 -15.16 -11.18
CA ARG A 254 7.41 -14.81 -10.26
C ARG A 254 7.28 -13.29 -10.08
N ALA A 255 8.37 -12.57 -9.98
CA ALA A 255 8.34 -11.11 -9.91
C ALA A 255 7.79 -10.50 -11.21
N VAL A 256 8.24 -10.97 -12.38
CA VAL A 256 7.69 -10.54 -13.69
C VAL A 256 6.19 -10.80 -13.75
N ALA A 257 5.72 -12.00 -13.36
CA ALA A 257 4.29 -12.30 -13.34
C ALA A 257 3.49 -11.36 -12.43
N ILE A 258 4.06 -10.91 -11.31
CA ILE A 258 3.42 -9.92 -10.43
C ILE A 258 3.37 -8.54 -11.10
N TYR A 259 4.42 -8.13 -11.79
CA TYR A 259 4.50 -6.81 -12.44
C TYR A 259 3.63 -6.74 -13.71
N GLU A 260 3.69 -7.75 -14.55
CA GLU A 260 3.13 -7.76 -15.90
C GLU A 260 2.00 -8.75 -16.09
N GLY A 261 1.99 -9.85 -15.30
CA GLY A 261 1.11 -11.00 -15.49
C GLY A 261 -0.36 -10.71 -15.28
N GLU A 262 -1.19 -11.52 -15.91
CA GLU A 262 -2.60 -11.53 -15.65
C GLU A 262 -2.91 -12.06 -14.24
N HIS A 263 -4.08 -11.73 -13.76
CA HIS A 263 -4.53 -11.95 -12.40
C HIS A 263 -4.51 -13.42 -11.92
N LYS A 264 -4.51 -14.37 -12.85
CA LYS A 264 -4.74 -15.80 -12.56
C LYS A 264 -3.54 -16.52 -11.93
N ASP A 265 -2.32 -16.05 -12.18
CA ASP A 265 -1.11 -16.83 -11.93
C ASP A 265 -0.34 -16.45 -10.67
N CYS A 266 -0.80 -15.46 -9.92
CA CYS A 266 -0.01 -14.85 -8.86
C CYS A 266 -0.50 -15.14 -7.45
N PHE A 267 -1.68 -15.76 -7.28
CA PHE A 267 -2.21 -16.01 -5.94
C PHE A 267 -1.98 -17.44 -5.50
N ILE A 268 -1.38 -17.54 -4.36
CA ILE A 268 -1.03 -18.74 -3.63
C ILE A 268 -2.25 -19.42 -3.06
#